data_c13aa04f0596c5740c7432f86684239c
#
_entry.id   c13aa04f0596c5740c7432f86684239c
#
_cell.length_a   1.000
_cell.length_b   1.000
_cell.length_c   1.000
_cell.angle_alpha   90.00
_cell.angle_beta   90.00
_cell.angle_gamma   90.00
#
_symmetry.space_group_name_H-M   'P 1'
#
loop_
_entity.id
_entity.type
_entity.pdbx_description
1 polymer ?
#
loop_
_entity_poly.entity_id
_entity_poly.type
_entity_poly.pdbx_seq_one_letter_code
_entity_poly.pdbx_strand_id
1 'polypeptide(L)'
;KYEAAGQRDIVEISVSTRPDCIKTAYLDILEEVHQKTGVAVNLELGLQTANYHTLDKINRGHGLAEFIDGVLQIKEYRGFTICTHVILNLPGDTLRDAEETARILTALKIDIVKLHSLYIAKNTELCEWYENGRIAVCSKEEYFDRVIAFLELIPEGMAVERLFSRVPEEEAVFSNWGTSWWKLKDELMERMEGQHSYQGKRCHY
;
A
#
# COMPACT_ATOMS: atom_id res chain seq x y z
N LYS A 1 25.52 -18.03 4.71
CA LYS A 1 25.59 -18.84 3.49
C LYS A 1 24.37 -19.73 3.48
N TYR A 2 23.31 -19.26 2.88
CA TYR A 2 22.21 -20.15 2.50
C TYR A 2 22.61 -20.78 1.16
N GLU A 3 23.02 -22.03 1.18
CA GLU A 3 23.11 -22.82 -0.03
C GLU A 3 21.65 -23.15 -0.45
N ALA A 4 21.10 -22.34 -1.33
CA ALA A 4 19.85 -22.62 -2.04
C ALA A 4 20.02 -23.72 -3.10
N ALA A 5 21.05 -24.53 -2.98
CA ALA A 5 21.30 -25.68 -3.83
C ALA A 5 20.38 -26.84 -3.41
N GLY A 6 19.14 -26.82 -3.89
CA GLY A 6 18.23 -27.96 -3.77
C GLY A 6 16.77 -27.61 -3.44
N GLN A 7 16.45 -26.43 -2.96
CA GLN A 7 15.05 -26.00 -2.79
C GLN A 7 14.55 -25.31 -4.06
N ARG A 8 14.03 -26.10 -4.99
CA ARG A 8 13.36 -25.62 -6.22
C ARG A 8 12.00 -24.99 -5.98
N ASP A 9 11.64 -24.73 -4.71
CA ASP A 9 10.29 -24.34 -4.29
C ASP A 9 10.15 -22.85 -3.96
N ILE A 10 11.27 -22.09 -3.88
CA ILE A 10 11.26 -20.65 -3.70
C ILE A 10 11.19 -19.99 -5.07
N VAL A 11 10.08 -19.30 -5.34
CA VAL A 11 9.83 -18.62 -6.63
C VAL A 11 10.01 -17.10 -6.54
N GLU A 12 9.86 -16.53 -5.34
CA GLU A 12 9.95 -15.09 -5.11
C GLU A 12 10.54 -14.76 -3.73
N ILE A 13 11.23 -13.63 -3.66
CA ILE A 13 11.67 -12.99 -2.41
C ILE A 13 11.00 -11.61 -2.35
N SER A 14 10.14 -11.40 -1.34
CA SER A 14 9.58 -10.08 -1.05
C SER A 14 10.36 -9.41 0.08
N VAL A 15 10.79 -8.17 -0.15
CA VAL A 15 11.53 -7.35 0.82
C VAL A 15 10.75 -6.08 1.12
N SER A 16 10.21 -5.98 2.33
CA SER A 16 9.50 -4.77 2.78
C SER A 16 10.48 -3.77 3.38
N THR A 17 10.44 -2.53 2.92
CA THR A 17 11.33 -1.47 3.39
C THR A 17 10.67 -0.08 3.31
N ARG A 18 11.34 0.90 3.91
CA ARG A 18 10.99 2.31 3.74
C ARG A 18 11.65 2.84 2.45
N PRO A 19 10.99 3.77 1.74
CA PRO A 19 11.54 4.36 0.51
C PRO A 19 12.92 5.01 0.69
N ASP A 20 13.12 5.72 1.79
CA ASP A 20 14.39 6.40 2.14
C ASP A 20 15.53 5.43 2.55
N CYS A 21 15.22 4.14 2.67
CA CYS A 21 16.20 3.10 2.96
C CYS A 21 16.69 2.36 1.70
N ILE A 22 16.19 2.71 0.53
CA ILE A 22 16.67 2.14 -0.74
C ILE A 22 18.11 2.60 -0.98
N LYS A 23 18.99 1.63 -1.28
CA LYS A 23 20.41 1.88 -1.60
C LYS A 23 20.83 0.95 -2.73
N THR A 24 21.53 1.50 -3.71
CA THR A 24 22.06 0.77 -4.87
C THR A 24 22.80 -0.51 -4.45
N ALA A 25 23.64 -0.44 -3.40
CA ALA A 25 24.39 -1.61 -2.93
C ALA A 25 23.49 -2.80 -2.48
N TYR A 26 22.27 -2.51 -1.99
CA TYR A 26 21.33 -3.58 -1.63
C TYR A 26 20.60 -4.11 -2.87
N LEU A 27 20.28 -3.24 -3.80
CA LEU A 27 19.66 -3.61 -5.08
C LEU A 27 20.61 -4.47 -5.91
N ASP A 28 21.92 -4.14 -5.95
CA ASP A 28 22.95 -4.93 -6.63
C ASP A 28 23.03 -6.36 -6.09
N ILE A 29 22.93 -6.54 -4.76
CA ILE A 29 22.93 -7.87 -4.13
C ILE A 29 21.66 -8.66 -4.52
N LEU A 30 20.51 -8.00 -4.53
CA LEU A 30 19.25 -8.65 -4.93
C LEU A 30 19.26 -9.03 -6.41
N GLU A 31 19.81 -8.17 -7.27
CA GLU A 31 20.01 -8.45 -8.69
C GLU A 31 20.93 -9.64 -8.91
N GLU A 32 22.03 -9.73 -8.18
CA GLU A 32 22.95 -10.87 -8.24
C GLU A 32 22.24 -12.18 -7.83
N VAL A 33 21.38 -12.14 -6.81
CA VAL A 33 20.58 -13.29 -6.39
C VAL A 33 19.59 -13.67 -7.49
N HIS A 34 18.85 -12.70 -8.04
CA HIS A 34 17.91 -12.92 -9.14
C HIS A 34 18.58 -13.58 -10.35
N GLN A 35 19.70 -13.04 -10.80
CA GLN A 35 20.44 -13.55 -11.95
C GLN A 35 20.98 -14.97 -11.74
N LYS A 36 21.45 -15.28 -10.53
CA LYS A 36 22.02 -16.59 -10.21
C LYS A 36 20.97 -17.69 -9.98
N THR A 37 19.81 -17.34 -9.50
CA THR A 37 18.81 -18.31 -9.04
C THR A 37 17.53 -18.35 -9.89
N GLY A 38 17.23 -17.28 -10.63
CA GLY A 38 15.96 -17.08 -11.32
C GLY A 38 14.79 -16.76 -10.38
N VAL A 39 15.06 -16.56 -9.07
CA VAL A 39 14.02 -16.18 -8.09
C VAL A 39 13.56 -14.74 -8.35
N ALA A 40 12.26 -14.49 -8.46
CA ALA A 40 11.73 -13.15 -8.60
C ALA A 40 12.01 -12.30 -7.36
N VAL A 41 12.17 -10.98 -7.54
CA VAL A 41 12.38 -10.03 -6.45
C VAL A 41 11.23 -9.02 -6.45
N ASN A 42 10.54 -8.93 -5.32
CA ASN A 42 9.49 -7.96 -5.08
C ASN A 42 9.90 -7.01 -3.95
N LEU A 43 9.88 -5.70 -4.21
CA LEU A 43 10.19 -4.67 -3.22
C LEU A 43 8.92 -4.01 -2.75
N GLU A 44 8.58 -4.18 -1.47
CA GLU A 44 7.40 -3.61 -0.86
C GLU A 44 7.74 -2.28 -0.19
N LEU A 45 7.24 -1.18 -0.76
CA LEU A 45 7.49 0.17 -0.29
C LEU A 45 6.27 0.77 0.42
N GLY A 46 6.47 1.25 1.63
CA GLY A 46 5.42 1.90 2.41
C GLY A 46 5.28 3.38 2.07
N LEU A 47 4.51 3.76 1.06
CA LEU A 47 4.16 5.16 0.80
C LEU A 47 3.17 5.68 1.85
N GLN A 48 2.12 4.94 2.10
CA GLN A 48 0.94 5.20 2.94
C GLN A 48 -0.05 6.18 2.28
N THR A 49 0.36 7.38 1.92
CA THR A 49 -0.41 8.41 1.20
C THR A 49 0.53 9.32 0.41
N ALA A 50 0.04 9.97 -0.62
CA ALA A 50 0.76 11.01 -1.33
C ALA A 50 0.69 12.38 -0.62
N ASN A 51 -0.19 12.54 0.37
CA ASN A 51 -0.36 13.77 1.12
C ASN A 51 0.79 13.99 2.10
N TYR A 52 1.71 14.88 1.76
CA TYR A 52 2.89 15.15 2.59
C TYR A 52 2.56 15.73 3.97
N HIS A 53 1.46 16.48 4.12
CA HIS A 53 1.02 16.98 5.43
C HIS A 53 0.58 15.82 6.35
N THR A 54 -0.09 14.82 5.78
CA THR A 54 -0.46 13.62 6.53
C THR A 54 0.77 12.79 6.88
N LEU A 55 1.71 12.61 5.94
CA LEU A 55 2.97 11.90 6.23
C LEU A 55 3.76 12.55 7.37
N ASP A 56 3.84 13.88 7.37
CA ASP A 56 4.50 14.64 8.45
C ASP A 56 3.75 14.47 9.79
N LYS A 57 2.42 14.63 9.77
CA LYS A 57 1.57 14.47 10.96
C LYS A 57 1.68 13.10 11.63
N ILE A 58 1.79 12.03 10.85
CA ILE A 58 1.94 10.66 11.37
C ILE A 58 3.41 10.29 11.63
N ASN A 59 4.32 11.24 11.56
CA ASN A 59 5.75 11.06 11.76
C ASN A 59 6.33 9.92 10.91
N ARG A 60 5.96 9.89 9.61
CA ARG A 60 6.37 8.79 8.71
C ARG A 60 7.88 8.72 8.50
N GLY A 61 8.59 9.84 8.62
CA GLY A 61 10.05 9.94 8.51
C GLY A 61 10.57 9.89 7.07
N HIS A 62 9.69 9.96 6.08
CA HIS A 62 9.99 10.19 4.66
C HIS A 62 8.78 10.85 3.99
N GLY A 63 9.00 11.55 2.90
CA GLY A 63 7.97 12.18 2.10
C GLY A 63 7.74 11.48 0.75
N LEU A 64 6.95 12.13 -0.10
CA LEU A 64 6.66 11.66 -1.45
C LEU A 64 7.91 11.70 -2.35
N ALA A 65 8.81 12.68 -2.15
CA ALA A 65 10.03 12.79 -2.94
C ALA A 65 10.94 11.58 -2.76
N GLU A 66 11.18 11.14 -1.53
CA GLU A 66 11.97 9.94 -1.22
C GLU A 66 11.31 8.67 -1.77
N PHE A 67 9.96 8.61 -1.79
CA PHE A 67 9.26 7.50 -2.41
C PHE A 67 9.48 7.46 -3.93
N ILE A 68 9.35 8.61 -4.61
CA ILE A 68 9.58 8.71 -6.06
C ILE A 68 11.02 8.32 -6.39
N ASP A 69 12.00 8.84 -5.65
CA ASP A 69 13.41 8.52 -5.83
C ASP A 69 13.69 7.04 -5.66
N GLY A 70 13.18 6.43 -4.59
CA GLY A 70 13.30 4.99 -4.36
C GLY A 70 12.70 4.13 -5.47
N VAL A 71 11.51 4.50 -5.98
CA VAL A 71 10.88 3.81 -7.11
C VAL A 71 11.74 3.93 -8.37
N LEU A 72 12.26 5.11 -8.69
CA LEU A 72 13.10 5.31 -9.87
C LEU A 72 14.40 4.52 -9.78
N GLN A 73 15.06 4.47 -8.62
CA GLN A 73 16.23 3.64 -8.39
C GLN A 73 15.94 2.15 -8.63
N ILE A 74 14.83 1.61 -8.08
CA ILE A 74 14.45 0.21 -8.28
C ILE A 74 14.19 -0.10 -9.75
N LYS A 75 13.59 0.83 -10.50
CA LYS A 75 13.26 0.64 -11.92
C LYS A 75 14.48 0.57 -12.85
N GLU A 76 15.67 0.90 -12.37
CA GLU A 76 16.91 0.65 -13.10
C GLU A 76 17.26 -0.83 -13.17
N TYR A 77 16.71 -1.65 -12.26
CA TYR A 77 16.92 -3.09 -12.17
C TYR A 77 15.81 -3.85 -12.91
N ARG A 78 16.19 -4.61 -13.92
CA ARG A 78 15.25 -5.41 -14.71
C ARG A 78 14.83 -6.66 -13.95
N GLY A 79 13.52 -6.92 -13.93
CA GLY A 79 12.98 -8.13 -13.29
C GLY A 79 12.59 -7.94 -11.82
N PHE A 80 12.75 -6.72 -11.27
CA PHE A 80 12.17 -6.39 -9.98
C PHE A 80 10.74 -5.89 -10.15
N THR A 81 9.86 -6.30 -9.23
CA THR A 81 8.52 -5.77 -9.09
C THR A 81 8.44 -4.84 -7.88
N ILE A 82 7.56 -3.86 -7.94
CA ILE A 82 7.35 -2.89 -6.86
C ILE A 82 5.92 -3.03 -6.36
N CYS A 83 5.78 -3.39 -5.09
CA CYS A 83 4.52 -3.36 -4.37
C CYS A 83 4.47 -2.11 -3.47
N THR A 84 3.41 -1.31 -3.57
CA THR A 84 3.25 -0.12 -2.74
C THR A 84 2.14 -0.30 -1.72
N HIS A 85 2.46 -0.04 -0.45
CA HIS A 85 1.49 -0.03 0.64
C HIS A 85 0.84 1.35 0.76
N VAL A 86 -0.48 1.40 0.79
CA VAL A 86 -1.30 2.61 0.88
C VAL A 86 -2.37 2.43 1.96
N ILE A 87 -2.62 3.48 2.75
CA ILE A 87 -3.69 3.55 3.74
C ILE A 87 -4.64 4.66 3.32
N LEU A 88 -5.86 4.32 2.87
CA LEU A 88 -6.78 5.28 2.27
C LEU A 88 -7.62 6.09 3.27
N ASN A 89 -7.48 5.83 4.57
CA ASN A 89 -8.23 6.52 5.62
C ASN A 89 -7.36 7.03 6.76
N LEU A 90 -6.17 7.55 6.45
CA LEU A 90 -5.36 8.27 7.42
C LEU A 90 -6.09 9.53 7.90
N PRO A 91 -5.92 9.92 9.18
CA PRO A 91 -6.55 11.11 9.74
C PRO A 91 -6.10 12.40 9.06
N GLY A 92 -7.00 13.05 8.37
CA GLY A 92 -6.74 14.27 7.60
C GLY A 92 -6.79 14.06 6.08
N ASP A 93 -6.67 12.83 5.62
CA ASP A 93 -6.83 12.52 4.20
C ASP A 93 -8.31 12.55 3.77
N THR A 94 -8.51 12.88 2.52
CA THR A 94 -9.79 13.01 1.86
C THR A 94 -9.89 12.08 0.65
N LEU A 95 -11.03 12.07 -0.03
CA LEU A 95 -11.20 11.40 -1.32
C LEU A 95 -10.18 11.87 -2.36
N ARG A 96 -9.87 13.17 -2.36
CA ARG A 96 -8.90 13.76 -3.29
C ARG A 96 -7.49 13.19 -3.07
N ASP A 97 -7.08 13.00 -1.82
CA ASP A 97 -5.75 12.42 -1.51
C ASP A 97 -5.65 10.97 -2.00
N ALA A 98 -6.74 10.19 -1.90
CA ALA A 98 -6.83 8.86 -2.47
C ALA A 98 -6.70 8.88 -4.01
N GLU A 99 -7.40 9.80 -4.69
CA GLU A 99 -7.29 9.97 -6.14
C GLU A 99 -5.89 10.44 -6.59
N GLU A 100 -5.27 11.38 -5.87
CA GLU A 100 -3.91 11.85 -6.15
C GLU A 100 -2.89 10.71 -5.97
N THR A 101 -3.03 9.93 -4.91
CA THR A 101 -2.18 8.75 -4.67
C THR A 101 -2.30 7.75 -5.83
N ALA A 102 -3.52 7.42 -6.27
CA ALA A 102 -3.75 6.52 -7.39
C ALA A 102 -3.06 7.01 -8.68
N ARG A 103 -3.21 8.31 -9.00
CA ARG A 103 -2.58 8.91 -10.19
C ARG A 103 -1.05 8.87 -10.14
N ILE A 104 -0.46 9.13 -8.96
CA ILE A 104 1.00 9.08 -8.78
C ILE A 104 1.51 7.65 -8.98
N LEU A 105 0.86 6.64 -8.37
CA LEU A 105 1.25 5.25 -8.55
C LEU A 105 1.11 4.79 -10.00
N THR A 106 0.06 5.24 -10.70
CA THR A 106 -0.14 4.98 -12.12
C THR A 106 0.96 5.63 -12.98
N ALA A 107 1.28 6.89 -12.73
CA ALA A 107 2.35 7.61 -13.45
C ALA A 107 3.74 6.98 -13.22
N LEU A 108 3.99 6.48 -12.02
CA LEU A 108 5.20 5.75 -11.67
C LEU A 108 5.17 4.28 -12.18
N LYS A 109 4.09 3.82 -12.79
CA LYS A 109 3.92 2.45 -13.29
C LYS A 109 4.27 1.41 -12.20
N ILE A 110 3.66 1.54 -11.04
CA ILE A 110 3.78 0.56 -9.96
C ILE A 110 3.11 -0.75 -10.39
N ASP A 111 3.71 -1.88 -10.04
CA ASP A 111 3.25 -3.20 -10.47
C ASP A 111 2.12 -3.73 -9.58
N ILE A 112 2.26 -3.53 -8.26
CA ILE A 112 1.36 -4.09 -7.25
C ILE A 112 1.00 -3.01 -6.23
N VAL A 113 -0.25 -2.96 -5.82
CA VAL A 113 -0.69 -2.14 -4.69
C VAL A 113 -1.32 -2.99 -3.60
N LYS A 114 -1.00 -2.66 -2.37
CA LYS A 114 -1.54 -3.29 -1.16
C LYS A 114 -2.26 -2.23 -0.34
N LEU A 115 -3.60 -2.19 -0.45
CA LEU A 115 -4.41 -1.24 0.29
C LEU A 115 -4.62 -1.72 1.72
N HIS A 116 -4.60 -0.79 2.63
CA HIS A 116 -4.91 -1.01 4.04
C HIS A 116 -5.97 -0.02 4.50
N SER A 117 -6.94 -0.51 5.26
CA SER A 117 -7.71 0.33 6.17
C SER A 117 -6.86 0.65 7.39
N LEU A 118 -6.94 1.87 7.90
CA LEU A 118 -6.27 2.23 9.15
C LEU A 118 -6.73 1.30 10.28
N TYR A 119 -5.79 0.84 11.06
CA TYR A 119 -6.05 0.32 12.41
C TYR A 119 -5.29 1.17 13.43
N ILE A 120 -5.82 1.27 14.61
CA ILE A 120 -5.22 2.03 15.71
C ILE A 120 -4.81 1.04 16.80
N ALA A 121 -3.52 0.79 16.91
CA ALA A 121 -2.97 -0.13 17.90
C ALA A 121 -3.06 0.47 19.31
N LYS A 122 -3.30 -0.39 20.30
CA LYS A 122 -3.27 -0.02 21.73
C LYS A 122 -1.89 0.51 22.12
N ASN A 123 -1.85 1.37 23.12
CA ASN A 123 -0.61 1.92 23.68
C ASN A 123 0.26 2.71 22.66
N THR A 124 -0.37 3.37 21.71
CA THR A 124 0.29 4.26 20.74
C THR A 124 -0.19 5.69 20.91
N GLU A 125 0.61 6.66 20.49
CA GLU A 125 0.21 8.08 20.46
C GLU A 125 -1.06 8.29 19.62
N LEU A 126 -1.22 7.55 18.52
CA LEU A 126 -2.42 7.60 17.69
C LEU A 126 -3.67 7.10 18.45
N CYS A 127 -3.51 6.12 19.34
CA CYS A 127 -4.57 5.67 20.25
C CYS A 127 -5.00 6.78 21.20
N GLU A 128 -4.05 7.47 21.83
CA GLU A 128 -4.34 8.61 22.70
C GLU A 128 -5.06 9.75 21.96
N TRP A 129 -4.65 10.04 20.72
CA TRP A 129 -5.32 11.05 19.91
C TRP A 129 -6.76 10.66 19.56
N TYR A 130 -6.97 9.39 19.26
CA TYR A 130 -8.30 8.85 18.94
C TYR A 130 -9.23 8.88 20.15
N GLU A 131 -8.78 8.37 21.32
CA GLU A 131 -9.56 8.33 22.56
C GLU A 131 -9.89 9.73 23.09
N ASN A 132 -8.98 10.70 22.91
CA ASN A 132 -9.20 12.10 23.29
C ASN A 132 -9.96 12.93 22.22
N GLY A 133 -10.44 12.32 21.14
CA GLY A 133 -11.19 13.00 20.10
C GLY A 133 -10.36 14.01 19.26
N ARG A 134 -9.03 13.94 19.31
CA ARG A 134 -8.14 14.79 18.50
C ARG A 134 -8.10 14.39 17.02
N ILE A 135 -8.42 13.15 16.74
CA ILE A 135 -8.57 12.62 15.39
C ILE A 135 -9.88 11.84 15.27
N ALA A 136 -10.43 11.83 14.07
CA ALA A 136 -11.54 10.96 13.69
C ALA A 136 -11.09 10.06 12.53
N VAL A 137 -11.57 8.83 12.51
CA VAL A 137 -11.47 7.95 11.37
C VAL A 137 -12.74 8.13 10.53
N CYS A 138 -12.61 8.19 9.22
CA CYS A 138 -13.77 8.34 8.34
C CYS A 138 -14.75 7.17 8.46
N SER A 139 -15.98 7.35 8.03
CA SER A 139 -16.99 6.29 8.01
C SER A 139 -16.58 5.15 7.05
N LYS A 140 -17.21 4.00 7.21
CA LYS A 140 -17.04 2.86 6.30
C LYS A 140 -17.42 3.22 4.87
N GLU A 141 -18.50 3.97 4.71
CA GLU A 141 -19.02 4.43 3.45
C GLU A 141 -18.04 5.37 2.73
N GLU A 142 -17.44 6.32 3.46
CA GLU A 142 -16.39 7.20 2.93
C GLU A 142 -15.12 6.43 2.53
N TYR A 143 -14.76 5.39 3.30
CA TYR A 143 -13.65 4.52 2.93
C TYR A 143 -13.94 3.77 1.62
N PHE A 144 -15.16 3.24 1.47
CA PHE A 144 -15.56 2.58 0.22
C PHE A 144 -15.50 3.53 -0.96
N ASP A 145 -15.97 4.78 -0.81
CA ASP A 145 -15.85 5.80 -1.87
C ASP A 145 -14.39 6.04 -2.27
N ARG A 146 -13.49 6.10 -1.30
CA ARG A 146 -12.05 6.27 -1.54
C ARG A 146 -11.42 5.06 -2.25
N VAL A 147 -11.77 3.84 -1.82
CA VAL A 147 -11.29 2.61 -2.47
C VAL A 147 -11.78 2.53 -3.91
N ILE A 148 -13.07 2.80 -4.15
CA ILE A 148 -13.66 2.78 -5.49
C ILE A 148 -12.97 3.79 -6.40
N ALA A 149 -12.84 5.05 -5.94
CA ALA A 149 -12.18 6.11 -6.72
C ALA A 149 -10.72 5.77 -7.00
N PHE A 150 -10.01 5.18 -6.03
CA PHE A 150 -8.63 4.72 -6.20
C PHE A 150 -8.55 3.62 -7.28
N LEU A 151 -9.39 2.59 -7.18
CA LEU A 151 -9.41 1.47 -8.13
C LEU A 151 -9.76 1.92 -9.54
N GLU A 152 -10.72 2.84 -9.69
CA GLU A 152 -11.07 3.38 -11.00
C GLU A 152 -9.91 4.13 -11.70
N LEU A 153 -8.96 4.67 -10.93
CA LEU A 153 -7.86 5.50 -11.45
C LEU A 153 -6.55 4.73 -11.68
N ILE A 154 -6.41 3.53 -11.14
CA ILE A 154 -5.24 2.68 -11.41
C ILE A 154 -5.51 1.79 -12.65
N PRO A 155 -4.49 1.45 -13.45
CA PRO A 155 -4.68 0.63 -14.64
C PRO A 155 -5.09 -0.82 -14.30
N GLU A 156 -5.81 -1.47 -15.21
CA GLU A 156 -6.24 -2.88 -15.06
C GLU A 156 -5.06 -3.83 -14.84
N GLY A 157 -3.89 -3.52 -15.38
CA GLY A 157 -2.67 -4.32 -15.23
C GLY A 157 -1.96 -4.19 -13.88
N MET A 158 -2.32 -3.21 -13.03
CA MET A 158 -1.76 -3.10 -11.68
C MET A 158 -2.44 -4.13 -10.76
N ALA A 159 -1.66 -5.04 -10.18
CA ALA A 159 -2.21 -6.04 -9.27
C ALA A 159 -2.66 -5.40 -7.93
N VAL A 160 -3.80 -5.83 -7.40
CA VAL A 160 -4.31 -5.40 -6.10
C VAL A 160 -4.30 -6.58 -5.13
N GLU A 161 -3.36 -6.59 -4.20
CA GLU A 161 -3.20 -7.72 -3.27
C GLU A 161 -4.16 -7.70 -2.08
N ARG A 162 -4.55 -6.51 -1.63
CA ARG A 162 -5.33 -6.32 -0.41
C ARG A 162 -6.17 -5.06 -0.52
N LEU A 163 -7.34 -5.08 0.13
CA LEU A 163 -8.27 -3.93 0.20
C LEU A 163 -8.50 -3.43 1.64
N PHE A 164 -8.24 -4.28 2.64
CA PHE A 164 -8.47 -4.02 4.06
C PHE A 164 -7.35 -4.59 4.91
N SER A 165 -7.09 -3.99 6.05
CA SER A 165 -6.14 -4.52 7.03
C SER A 165 -6.63 -5.82 7.65
N ARG A 166 -5.67 -6.68 8.01
CA ARG A 166 -5.88 -7.93 8.72
C ARG A 166 -5.09 -7.85 10.02
N VAL A 167 -5.74 -7.38 11.07
CA VAL A 167 -5.11 -7.17 12.39
C VAL A 167 -5.92 -7.95 13.42
N PRO A 168 -5.28 -8.60 14.41
CA PRO A 168 -5.98 -9.19 15.54
C PRO A 168 -6.76 -8.11 16.30
N GLU A 169 -8.04 -8.35 16.57
CA GLU A 169 -8.92 -7.39 17.27
C GLU A 169 -8.40 -7.02 18.66
N GLU A 170 -7.70 -7.95 19.31
CA GLU A 170 -7.14 -7.77 20.65
C GLU A 170 -6.03 -6.70 20.71
N GLU A 171 -5.38 -6.40 19.60
CA GLU A 171 -4.25 -5.48 19.53
C GLU A 171 -4.65 -4.04 19.18
N ALA A 172 -5.88 -3.82 18.74
CA ALA A 172 -6.34 -2.53 18.25
C ALA A 172 -7.52 -1.97 19.06
N VAL A 173 -7.62 -0.63 19.18
CA VAL A 173 -8.79 0.08 19.67
C VAL A 173 -9.76 0.43 18.53
N PHE A 174 -9.26 0.48 17.32
CA PHE A 174 -10.04 0.62 16.10
C PHE A 174 -9.46 -0.27 15.01
N SER A 175 -10.31 -1.06 14.35
CA SER A 175 -9.99 -1.83 13.16
C SER A 175 -11.27 -2.11 12.38
N ASN A 176 -11.26 -1.80 11.07
CA ASN A 176 -12.30 -2.22 10.13
C ASN A 176 -13.75 -1.94 10.58
N TRP A 177 -13.98 -0.86 11.32
CA TRP A 177 -15.31 -0.48 11.86
C TRP A 177 -16.00 -1.62 12.62
N GLY A 178 -15.23 -2.48 13.33
CA GLY A 178 -15.73 -3.65 14.04
C GLY A 178 -16.27 -4.76 13.12
N THR A 179 -15.91 -4.75 11.85
CA THR A 179 -16.38 -5.73 10.85
C THR A 179 -15.19 -6.54 10.32
N SER A 180 -15.39 -7.83 10.06
CA SER A 180 -14.33 -8.64 9.47
C SER A 180 -13.98 -8.18 8.04
N TRP A 181 -12.69 -8.24 7.68
CA TRP A 181 -12.17 -7.78 6.38
C TRP A 181 -12.84 -8.45 5.17
N TRP A 182 -13.27 -9.71 5.32
CA TRP A 182 -13.93 -10.45 4.24
C TRP A 182 -15.37 -9.97 4.01
N LYS A 183 -16.13 -9.63 5.08
CA LYS A 183 -17.46 -9.01 4.95
C LYS A 183 -17.35 -7.63 4.30
N LEU A 184 -16.39 -6.82 4.73
CA LEU A 184 -16.14 -5.51 4.10
C LEU A 184 -15.79 -5.64 2.62
N LYS A 185 -15.02 -6.66 2.26
CA LYS A 185 -14.72 -6.94 0.85
C LYS A 185 -15.98 -7.28 0.07
N ASP A 186 -16.83 -8.15 0.61
CA ASP A 186 -18.07 -8.54 -0.07
C ASP A 186 -19.00 -7.33 -0.25
N GLU A 187 -19.21 -6.52 0.79
CA GLU A 187 -20.01 -5.29 0.74
C GLU A 187 -19.45 -4.27 -0.27
N LEU A 188 -18.12 -4.13 -0.34
CA LEU A 188 -17.46 -3.26 -1.31
C LEU A 188 -17.70 -3.76 -2.75
N MET A 189 -17.57 -5.06 -2.99
CA MET A 189 -17.78 -5.64 -4.31
C MET A 189 -19.23 -5.49 -4.77
N GLU A 190 -20.21 -5.72 -3.90
CA GLU A 190 -21.63 -5.47 -4.19
C GLU A 190 -21.88 -3.99 -4.54
N ARG A 191 -21.26 -3.06 -3.80
CA ARG A 191 -21.36 -1.62 -4.07
C ARG A 191 -20.75 -1.25 -5.42
N MET A 192 -19.58 -1.79 -5.75
CA MET A 192 -18.93 -1.58 -7.04
C MET A 192 -19.80 -2.09 -8.20
N GLU A 193 -20.35 -3.30 -8.05
CA GLU A 193 -21.27 -3.87 -9.04
C GLU A 193 -22.50 -3.00 -9.24
N GLY A 194 -23.16 -2.59 -8.15
CA GLY A 194 -24.34 -1.71 -8.20
C GLY A 194 -24.08 -0.35 -8.84
N GLN A 195 -22.84 0.16 -8.78
CA GLN A 195 -22.40 1.42 -9.40
C GLN A 195 -21.78 1.22 -10.80
N HIS A 196 -21.73 0.00 -11.30
CA HIS A 196 -21.00 -0.34 -12.54
C HIS A 196 -19.55 0.19 -12.51
N SER A 197 -18.90 0.10 -11.35
CA SER A 197 -17.51 0.50 -11.12
C SER A 197 -16.57 -0.69 -11.26
N TYR A 198 -15.38 -0.45 -11.83
CA TYR A 198 -14.34 -1.46 -12.01
C TYR A 198 -12.96 -0.80 -12.04
N GLN A 199 -11.93 -1.59 -11.81
CA GLN A 199 -10.55 -1.12 -11.88
C GLN A 199 -10.24 -0.58 -13.29
N GLY A 200 -9.67 0.61 -13.36
CA GLY A 200 -9.29 1.22 -14.63
C GLY A 200 -10.38 2.03 -15.33
N LYS A 201 -11.62 2.05 -14.82
CA LYS A 201 -12.77 2.75 -15.45
C LYS A 201 -12.48 4.22 -15.78
N ARG A 202 -11.66 4.90 -15.00
CA ARG A 202 -11.26 6.31 -15.15
C ARG A 202 -9.77 6.48 -15.43
N CYS A 203 -9.06 5.38 -15.68
CA CYS A 203 -7.65 5.40 -16.03
C CYS A 203 -7.49 5.67 -17.53
N HIS A 204 -6.74 6.72 -17.87
CA HIS A 204 -6.55 7.15 -19.27
C HIS A 204 -5.09 7.00 -19.76
N TYR A 205 -4.28 6.15 -19.10
CA TYR A 205 -2.86 5.96 -19.41
C TYR A 205 -2.59 4.55 -19.92
#